data_82ff7d379a6109047edfc8aae1074d7f
#
_entry.id   82ff7d379a6109047edfc8aae1074d7f
#
_cell.length_a   1.000
_cell.length_b   1.000
_cell.length_c   1.000
_cell.angle_alpha   90.00
_cell.angle_beta   90.00
_cell.angle_gamma   90.00
#
_symmetry.space_group_name_H-M   'P 1'
#
loop_
_entity.id
_entity.type
_entity.pdbx_description
1 polymer ?
#
loop_
_entity_poly.entity_id
_entity_poly.type
_entity_poly.pdbx_seq_one_letter_code
_entity_poly.pdbx_strand_id
1 'polypeptide(L)'
;MNHTGIIRTATITGVAAALGLAAVVPALASPLSDPPAARSTDPVTTVADLDGDGEIETVTAQLTGENDQVVSATVHGTFISIHPGADSAVPLDAPRVADLDGDGRAELIVTRSVGANTTFFTALHYDGRNLGQVVDNDSKPLSVAEGGGVAAHLGYRCTPLDGGGRIFETVGADPITYSGTRTVHTLRDGALTTRKTIPITARPVTDPVLGTDAASCAQTGS
;
A
#
# COMPACT_ATOMS: atom_id res chain seq x y z
N MET A 1 -14.63 28.71 69.77
CA MET A 1 -15.82 29.57 69.79
C MET A 1 -16.94 28.84 69.11
N ASN A 2 -17.93 28.46 69.92
CA ASN A 2 -19.15 27.73 69.52
C ASN A 2 -20.05 28.63 68.67
N HIS A 3 -20.79 28.10 67.72
CA HIS A 3 -22.20 28.45 67.54
C HIS A 3 -22.94 27.30 66.87
N THR A 4 -23.83 26.76 67.68
CA THR A 4 -24.90 25.82 67.44
C THR A 4 -26.12 26.58 66.81
N GLY A 5 -26.88 25.97 65.94
CA GLY A 5 -28.15 26.53 65.45
C GLY A 5 -28.87 25.51 64.53
N ILE A 6 -29.61 24.65 65.10
CA ILE A 6 -31.05 24.47 65.27
C ILE A 6 -31.83 24.20 63.97
N ILE A 7 -32.35 22.97 63.98
CA ILE A 7 -33.33 22.25 63.17
C ILE A 7 -34.63 23.06 62.94
N ARG A 8 -35.24 22.95 61.76
CA ARG A 8 -36.70 22.91 61.61
C ARG A 8 -37.12 21.96 60.50
N THR A 9 -37.82 20.96 60.94
CA THR A 9 -38.57 19.98 60.18
C THR A 9 -39.85 20.62 59.64
N ALA A 10 -40.20 20.38 58.39
CA ALA A 10 -41.54 20.59 57.84
C ALA A 10 -41.89 19.41 56.96
N THR A 11 -42.83 18.64 57.44
CA THR A 11 -43.51 17.53 56.80
C THR A 11 -44.63 18.08 55.94
N ILE A 12 -44.64 17.80 54.66
CA ILE A 12 -45.84 18.00 53.81
C ILE A 12 -46.13 16.69 53.09
N THR A 13 -47.21 16.08 53.48
CA THR A 13 -47.85 14.91 52.88
C THR A 13 -48.64 15.37 51.65
N GLY A 14 -48.23 14.97 50.46
CA GLY A 14 -48.99 15.19 49.23
C GLY A 14 -49.10 13.89 48.46
N VAL A 15 -50.30 13.30 48.47
CA VAL A 15 -50.67 12.17 47.61
C VAL A 15 -51.00 12.70 46.25
N ALA A 16 -50.21 12.37 45.26
CA ALA A 16 -50.52 12.59 43.83
C ALA A 16 -50.49 11.25 43.11
N ALA A 17 -51.64 10.81 42.65
CA ALA A 17 -51.80 9.68 41.75
C ALA A 17 -51.24 10.02 40.39
N ALA A 18 -50.18 9.38 40.00
CA ALA A 18 -49.62 9.49 38.66
C ALA A 18 -50.11 8.32 37.78
N LEU A 19 -50.95 8.68 36.82
CA LEU A 19 -51.30 7.82 35.70
C LEU A 19 -50.04 7.56 34.86
N GLY A 20 -49.58 6.32 34.88
CA GLY A 20 -48.46 5.89 34.05
C GLY A 20 -48.87 5.76 32.58
N LEU A 21 -48.47 6.72 31.76
CA LEU A 21 -48.35 6.51 30.31
C LEU A 21 -47.10 5.69 30.04
N ALA A 22 -47.29 4.41 29.71
CA ALA A 22 -46.22 3.58 29.17
C ALA A 22 -45.93 4.07 27.75
N ALA A 23 -44.85 4.85 27.58
CA ALA A 23 -44.29 5.15 26.27
C ALA A 23 -43.63 3.89 25.73
N VAL A 24 -44.28 3.26 24.76
CA VAL A 24 -43.66 2.20 23.95
C VAL A 24 -42.64 2.89 23.05
N VAL A 25 -41.39 2.84 23.43
CA VAL A 25 -40.26 3.26 22.54
C VAL A 25 -40.09 2.17 21.51
N PRO A 26 -40.32 2.42 20.21
CA PRO A 26 -39.93 1.43 19.20
C PRO A 26 -38.41 1.24 19.26
N ALA A 27 -37.99 0.01 19.54
CA ALA A 27 -36.61 -0.36 19.39
C ALA A 27 -36.22 -0.17 17.91
N LEU A 28 -35.49 0.91 17.63
CA LEU A 28 -34.82 1.07 16.34
C LEU A 28 -33.82 -0.10 16.24
N ALA A 29 -34.19 -1.14 15.48
CA ALA A 29 -33.28 -2.17 15.08
C ALA A 29 -32.12 -1.48 14.35
N SER A 30 -30.96 -1.47 14.96
CA SER A 30 -29.73 -1.05 14.27
C SER A 30 -29.61 -1.92 13.03
N PRO A 31 -29.34 -1.35 11.84
CA PRO A 31 -29.08 -2.16 10.68
C PRO A 31 -27.91 -3.09 11.04
N LEU A 32 -28.11 -4.39 10.89
CA LEU A 32 -27.04 -5.37 10.97
C LEU A 32 -26.02 -4.92 9.94
N SER A 33 -24.85 -4.51 10.41
CA SER A 33 -23.73 -4.24 9.53
C SER A 33 -23.50 -5.51 8.72
N ASP A 34 -23.58 -5.40 7.41
CA ASP A 34 -23.23 -6.51 6.54
C ASP A 34 -21.85 -7.05 6.95
N PRO A 35 -21.68 -8.37 7.03
CA PRO A 35 -20.37 -8.93 7.27
C PRO A 35 -19.41 -8.42 6.20
N PRO A 36 -18.15 -8.10 6.54
CA PRO A 36 -17.18 -7.65 5.56
C PRO A 36 -17.16 -8.65 4.40
N ALA A 37 -17.19 -8.13 3.19
CA ALA A 37 -17.14 -8.98 1.99
C ALA A 37 -15.95 -9.93 2.10
N ALA A 38 -16.22 -11.22 1.87
CA ALA A 38 -15.16 -12.22 1.87
C ALA A 38 -14.12 -11.84 0.82
N ARG A 39 -12.85 -11.92 1.18
CA ARG A 39 -11.71 -11.71 0.28
C ARG A 39 -11.83 -12.68 -0.90
N SER A 40 -11.75 -12.18 -2.14
CA SER A 40 -11.65 -13.08 -3.29
C SER A 40 -10.32 -13.83 -3.23
N THR A 41 -10.39 -15.14 -3.39
CA THR A 41 -9.22 -16.02 -3.54
C THR A 41 -8.97 -16.40 -4.99
N ASP A 42 -9.82 -15.90 -5.91
CA ASP A 42 -9.64 -16.17 -7.32
C ASP A 42 -8.32 -15.58 -7.80
N PRO A 43 -7.55 -16.33 -8.62
CA PRO A 43 -6.30 -15.82 -9.14
C PRO A 43 -6.55 -14.65 -10.10
N VAL A 44 -5.63 -13.69 -10.09
CA VAL A 44 -5.57 -12.57 -11.03
C VAL A 44 -4.34 -12.70 -11.90
N THR A 45 -4.39 -12.20 -13.12
CA THR A 45 -3.31 -12.36 -14.10
C THR A 45 -2.89 -11.04 -14.71
N THR A 46 -1.63 -10.96 -15.07
CA THR A 46 -1.06 -9.95 -15.96
C THR A 46 -0.15 -10.63 -16.98
N VAL A 47 0.38 -9.89 -17.92
CA VAL A 47 1.34 -10.37 -18.89
C VAL A 47 2.59 -9.51 -18.88
N ALA A 48 3.78 -10.10 -19.01
CA ALA A 48 5.04 -9.42 -18.90
C ALA A 48 6.13 -10.18 -19.68
N ASP A 49 7.07 -9.47 -20.27
CA ASP A 49 8.31 -10.04 -20.78
C ASP A 49 9.31 -10.07 -19.62
N LEU A 50 9.40 -11.22 -18.93
CA LEU A 50 10.16 -11.35 -17.68
C LEU A 50 11.66 -11.52 -17.93
N ASP A 51 12.08 -12.06 -19.08
CA ASP A 51 13.46 -12.36 -19.37
C ASP A 51 14.06 -11.53 -20.51
N GLY A 52 13.26 -10.68 -21.15
CA GLY A 52 13.70 -9.72 -22.15
C GLY A 52 13.91 -10.35 -23.55
N ASP A 53 13.30 -11.51 -23.82
CA ASP A 53 13.46 -12.20 -25.11
C ASP A 53 12.40 -11.77 -26.14
N GLY A 54 11.43 -10.96 -25.72
CA GLY A 54 10.31 -10.46 -26.54
C GLY A 54 9.09 -11.40 -26.58
N GLU A 55 9.14 -12.56 -25.95
CA GLU A 55 7.98 -13.41 -25.69
C GLU A 55 7.30 -12.95 -24.40
N ILE A 56 6.00 -13.13 -24.30
CA ILE A 56 5.22 -12.61 -23.18
C ILE A 56 4.76 -13.75 -22.29
N GLU A 57 5.17 -13.73 -21.02
CA GLU A 57 4.73 -14.67 -20.02
C GLU A 57 3.42 -14.23 -19.36
N THR A 58 2.56 -15.22 -19.06
CA THR A 58 1.42 -14.99 -18.16
C THR A 58 1.89 -15.13 -16.72
N VAL A 59 1.71 -14.05 -15.97
CA VAL A 59 1.98 -13.99 -14.53
C VAL A 59 0.66 -14.11 -13.79
N THR A 60 0.61 -15.00 -12.79
CA THR A 60 -0.57 -15.23 -11.95
C THR A 60 -0.24 -14.87 -10.51
N ALA A 61 -1.12 -14.11 -9.86
CA ALA A 61 -1.08 -13.90 -8.42
C ALA A 61 -2.34 -14.50 -7.78
N GLN A 62 -2.17 -15.15 -6.62
CA GLN A 62 -3.24 -15.81 -5.88
C GLN A 62 -2.98 -15.72 -4.39
N LEU A 63 -4.05 -15.50 -3.59
CA LEU A 63 -3.97 -15.61 -2.13
C LEU A 63 -3.91 -17.08 -1.72
N THR A 64 -2.95 -17.41 -0.87
CA THR A 64 -2.75 -18.76 -0.34
C THR A 64 -3.04 -18.84 1.16
N GLY A 65 -3.31 -17.70 1.81
CA GLY A 65 -3.64 -17.60 3.23
C GLY A 65 -4.02 -16.16 3.61
N GLU A 66 -4.22 -15.94 4.91
CA GLU A 66 -4.58 -14.62 5.43
C GLU A 66 -3.49 -13.55 5.14
N ASN A 67 -2.22 -13.95 5.28
CA ASN A 67 -1.08 -13.06 5.13
C ASN A 67 -0.11 -13.53 4.04
N ASP A 68 -0.61 -14.29 3.08
CA ASP A 68 0.23 -14.86 2.06
C ASP A 68 -0.42 -14.81 0.67
N GLN A 69 0.41 -14.60 -0.33
CA GLN A 69 0.09 -14.71 -1.74
C GLN A 69 1.22 -15.43 -2.46
N VAL A 70 0.88 -16.13 -3.51
CA VAL A 70 1.85 -16.71 -4.45
C VAL A 70 1.79 -15.93 -5.75
N VAL A 71 2.96 -15.58 -6.28
CA VAL A 71 3.12 -15.05 -7.65
C VAL A 71 3.87 -16.09 -8.45
N SER A 72 3.35 -16.45 -9.62
CA SER A 72 3.92 -17.51 -10.45
C SER A 72 3.85 -17.16 -11.94
N ALA A 73 4.76 -17.75 -12.70
CA ALA A 73 4.81 -17.66 -14.15
C ALA A 73 5.39 -18.96 -14.74
N THR A 74 5.32 -19.09 -16.06
CA THR A 74 6.05 -20.12 -16.81
C THR A 74 6.96 -19.42 -17.81
N VAL A 75 8.27 -19.54 -17.64
CA VAL A 75 9.31 -18.97 -18.52
C VAL A 75 10.04 -20.10 -19.21
N HIS A 76 10.09 -20.09 -20.54
CA HIS A 76 10.68 -21.17 -21.36
C HIS A 76 10.21 -22.59 -20.97
N GLY A 77 8.90 -22.71 -20.63
CA GLY A 77 8.31 -23.99 -20.19
C GLY A 77 8.65 -24.41 -18.77
N THR A 78 9.41 -23.61 -18.00
CA THR A 78 9.72 -23.85 -16.60
C THR A 78 8.76 -23.06 -15.71
N PHE A 79 8.04 -23.75 -14.83
CA PHE A 79 7.19 -23.12 -13.82
C PHE A 79 8.06 -22.55 -12.69
N ILE A 80 7.83 -21.28 -12.37
CA ILE A 80 8.51 -20.56 -11.30
C ILE A 80 7.48 -19.89 -10.38
N SER A 81 7.78 -19.75 -9.09
CA SER A 81 6.90 -19.09 -8.14
C SER A 81 7.65 -18.53 -6.94
N ILE A 82 7.04 -17.53 -6.29
CA ILE A 82 7.53 -16.90 -5.06
C ILE A 82 6.36 -16.51 -4.16
N HIS A 83 6.61 -16.45 -2.87
CA HIS A 83 5.69 -15.98 -1.84
C HIS A 83 6.17 -14.63 -1.27
N PRO A 84 5.78 -13.50 -1.85
CA PRO A 84 6.22 -12.19 -1.36
C PRO A 84 5.55 -11.76 -0.05
N GLY A 85 4.55 -12.53 0.44
CA GLY A 85 3.70 -12.18 1.56
C GLY A 85 2.64 -11.14 1.19
N ALA A 86 1.59 -11.03 2.00
CA ALA A 86 0.53 -10.02 1.89
C ALA A 86 -0.12 -9.81 3.25
N ASP A 87 -0.59 -8.60 3.57
CA ASP A 87 -1.40 -8.37 4.77
C ASP A 87 -2.82 -8.89 4.58
N SER A 88 -3.49 -9.27 5.66
CA SER A 88 -4.83 -9.86 5.64
C SER A 88 -5.91 -8.98 5.00
N ALA A 89 -5.72 -7.67 4.95
CA ALA A 89 -6.67 -6.71 4.37
C ALA A 89 -6.43 -6.43 2.88
N VAL A 90 -5.37 -7.00 2.27
CA VAL A 90 -5.02 -6.71 0.86
C VAL A 90 -6.06 -7.31 -0.07
N PRO A 91 -6.73 -6.53 -0.93
CA PRO A 91 -7.40 -7.09 -2.11
C PRO A 91 -6.32 -7.68 -3.01
N LEU A 92 -6.65 -8.77 -3.69
CA LEU A 92 -5.73 -9.33 -4.66
C LEU A 92 -5.83 -8.53 -5.96
N ASP A 93 -4.78 -7.77 -6.27
CA ASP A 93 -4.63 -7.06 -7.52
C ASP A 93 -3.64 -7.78 -8.44
N ALA A 94 -3.86 -7.67 -9.75
CA ALA A 94 -2.88 -8.14 -10.72
C ALA A 94 -1.55 -7.40 -10.53
N PRO A 95 -0.40 -8.10 -10.54
CA PRO A 95 0.90 -7.46 -10.50
C PRO A 95 1.03 -6.39 -11.59
N ARG A 96 1.54 -5.20 -11.25
CA ARG A 96 1.85 -4.16 -12.23
C ARG A 96 3.18 -4.51 -12.89
N VAL A 97 3.24 -4.37 -14.21
CA VAL A 97 4.44 -4.61 -15.00
C VAL A 97 5.25 -3.32 -15.08
N ALA A 98 6.51 -3.38 -14.71
CA ALA A 98 7.43 -2.26 -14.74
C ALA A 98 8.78 -2.73 -15.32
N ASP A 99 9.58 -1.78 -15.78
CA ASP A 99 10.99 -1.95 -16.11
C ASP A 99 11.72 -0.86 -15.30
N LEU A 100 12.12 -1.24 -14.07
CA LEU A 100 12.63 -0.28 -13.08
C LEU A 100 14.05 0.17 -13.35
N ASP A 101 14.85 -0.63 -14.06
CA ASP A 101 16.24 -0.33 -14.36
C ASP A 101 16.51 -0.04 -15.85
N GLY A 102 15.54 -0.29 -16.71
CA GLY A 102 15.62 0.01 -18.14
C GLY A 102 16.43 -1.02 -18.90
N ASP A 103 16.50 -2.27 -18.43
CA ASP A 103 17.19 -3.36 -19.10
C ASP A 103 16.33 -4.12 -20.10
N GLY A 104 15.02 -3.79 -20.16
CA GLY A 104 14.04 -4.40 -21.05
C GLY A 104 13.31 -5.59 -20.45
N ARG A 105 13.72 -6.11 -19.30
CA ARG A 105 13.01 -7.15 -18.56
C ARG A 105 11.98 -6.52 -17.63
N ALA A 106 10.91 -7.26 -17.38
CA ALA A 106 9.89 -6.78 -16.47
C ALA A 106 10.20 -7.09 -15.01
N GLU A 107 10.12 -6.07 -14.16
CA GLU A 107 9.84 -6.25 -12.74
C GLU A 107 8.34 -6.25 -12.50
N LEU A 108 7.91 -7.02 -11.50
CA LEU A 108 6.53 -7.11 -11.06
C LEU A 108 6.34 -6.33 -9.76
N ILE A 109 5.54 -5.27 -9.80
CA ILE A 109 5.16 -4.51 -8.61
C ILE A 109 3.92 -5.18 -7.99
N VAL A 110 4.09 -5.76 -6.82
CA VAL A 110 3.09 -6.60 -6.15
C VAL A 110 2.57 -5.91 -4.89
N THR A 111 1.25 -5.78 -4.77
CA THR A 111 0.60 -5.20 -3.58
C THR A 111 0.85 -6.09 -2.37
N ARG A 112 1.33 -5.48 -1.27
CA ARG A 112 1.62 -6.16 -0.01
C ARG A 112 0.69 -5.77 1.12
N SER A 113 0.30 -4.50 1.14
CA SER A 113 -0.50 -3.95 2.23
C SER A 113 -1.32 -2.77 1.71
N VAL A 114 -2.54 -2.63 2.21
CA VAL A 114 -3.43 -1.53 1.87
C VAL A 114 -3.95 -0.90 3.15
N GLY A 115 -3.57 0.36 3.38
CA GLY A 115 -4.14 1.20 4.42
C GLY A 115 -5.31 2.04 3.88
N ALA A 116 -5.87 2.92 4.72
CA ALA A 116 -7.00 3.76 4.34
C ALA A 116 -6.73 4.65 3.10
N ASN A 117 -5.51 5.17 2.96
CA ASN A 117 -5.10 6.06 1.88
C ASN A 117 -3.69 5.75 1.36
N THR A 118 -3.13 4.60 1.70
CA THR A 118 -1.76 4.23 1.31
C THR A 118 -1.73 2.77 0.91
N THR A 119 -1.13 2.49 -0.24
CA THR A 119 -0.85 1.13 -0.69
C THR A 119 0.65 0.92 -0.67
N PHE A 120 1.08 -0.21 -0.10
CA PHE A 120 2.47 -0.63 -0.07
C PHE A 120 2.68 -1.79 -1.04
N PHE A 121 3.79 -1.73 -1.75
CA PHE A 121 4.18 -2.69 -2.76
C PHE A 121 5.57 -3.24 -2.46
N THR A 122 5.85 -4.43 -2.99
CA THR A 122 7.21 -4.94 -3.21
C THR A 122 7.45 -5.12 -4.70
N ALA A 123 8.71 -5.23 -5.10
CA ALA A 123 9.04 -5.57 -6.48
C ALA A 123 9.67 -6.96 -6.54
N LEU A 124 9.33 -7.70 -7.60
CA LEU A 124 9.94 -8.98 -7.94
C LEU A 124 10.69 -8.83 -9.26
N HIS A 125 11.76 -9.58 -9.43
CA HIS A 125 12.52 -9.68 -10.67
C HIS A 125 12.76 -11.15 -11.04
N TYR A 126 13.04 -11.42 -12.30
CA TYR A 126 13.46 -12.73 -12.76
C TYR A 126 15.00 -12.77 -12.86
N ASP A 127 15.64 -13.70 -12.15
CA ASP A 127 17.11 -13.82 -12.09
C ASP A 127 17.72 -14.74 -13.17
N GLY A 128 16.91 -15.17 -14.15
CA GLY A 128 17.26 -16.14 -15.16
C GLY A 128 16.91 -17.59 -14.78
N ARG A 129 16.37 -17.81 -13.56
CA ARG A 129 15.92 -19.12 -13.07
C ARG A 129 14.66 -19.06 -12.23
N ASN A 130 14.55 -18.05 -11.36
CA ASN A 130 13.47 -17.92 -10.40
C ASN A 130 12.99 -16.47 -10.31
N LEU A 131 11.79 -16.29 -9.76
CA LEU A 131 11.38 -14.99 -9.26
C LEU A 131 12.06 -14.73 -7.91
N GLY A 132 12.68 -13.57 -7.76
CA GLY A 132 13.29 -13.08 -6.55
C GLY A 132 12.67 -11.74 -6.13
N GLN A 133 12.72 -11.40 -4.84
CA GLN A 133 12.37 -10.05 -4.40
C GLN A 133 13.52 -9.08 -4.74
N VAL A 134 13.20 -7.91 -5.22
CA VAL A 134 14.14 -6.80 -5.27
C VAL A 134 14.50 -6.42 -3.84
N VAL A 135 15.80 -6.37 -3.53
CA VAL A 135 16.28 -6.11 -2.16
C VAL A 135 17.21 -4.91 -2.12
N ASP A 136 17.25 -4.22 -0.98
CA ASP A 136 18.20 -3.16 -0.71
C ASP A 136 19.60 -3.69 -0.30
N ASN A 137 20.53 -2.78 -0.02
CA ASN A 137 21.89 -3.15 0.40
C ASN A 137 21.95 -3.94 1.72
N ASP A 138 20.88 -3.90 2.52
CA ASP A 138 20.73 -4.66 3.78
C ASP A 138 20.01 -5.99 3.56
N SER A 139 19.76 -6.39 2.31
CA SER A 139 18.98 -7.57 1.91
C SER A 139 17.52 -7.52 2.37
N LYS A 140 16.98 -6.33 2.58
CA LYS A 140 15.56 -6.15 2.90
C LYS A 140 14.77 -6.00 1.60
N PRO A 141 13.62 -6.66 1.50
CA PRO A 141 12.73 -6.47 0.35
C PRO A 141 12.37 -5.01 0.14
N LEU A 142 12.42 -4.57 -1.11
CA LEU A 142 11.98 -3.24 -1.48
C LEU A 142 10.54 -3.03 -1.01
N SER A 143 10.33 -1.93 -0.30
CA SER A 143 9.00 -1.46 0.07
C SER A 143 8.78 -0.08 -0.54
N VAL A 144 7.81 0.01 -1.42
CA VAL A 144 7.39 1.24 -2.08
C VAL A 144 5.97 1.56 -1.64
N ALA A 145 5.65 2.83 -1.49
CA ALA A 145 4.32 3.26 -1.09
C ALA A 145 3.76 4.30 -2.07
N GLU A 146 2.46 4.26 -2.28
CA GLU A 146 1.70 5.27 -3.02
C GLU A 146 0.54 5.81 -2.19
N GLY A 147 0.22 7.09 -2.37
CA GLY A 147 -0.90 7.74 -1.70
C GLY A 147 -0.47 8.54 -0.48
N GLY A 148 -1.04 8.21 0.69
CA GLY A 148 -0.79 8.89 1.97
C GLY A 148 -1.93 9.83 2.40
N GLY A 149 -2.76 10.30 1.49
CA GLY A 149 -3.93 11.14 1.77
C GLY A 149 -3.58 12.42 2.50
N VAL A 150 -4.20 12.63 3.68
CA VAL A 150 -3.95 13.82 4.52
C VAL A 150 -2.74 13.63 5.46
N ALA A 151 -2.13 12.45 5.48
CA ALA A 151 -1.06 12.12 6.43
C ALA A 151 0.33 12.06 5.78
N ALA A 152 0.40 11.81 4.47
CA ALA A 152 1.67 11.75 3.74
C ALA A 152 1.45 12.00 2.24
N HIS A 153 2.52 12.39 1.54
CA HIS A 153 2.62 12.40 0.09
C HIS A 153 3.66 11.36 -0.32
N LEU A 154 3.20 10.24 -0.89
CA LEU A 154 4.02 9.07 -1.18
C LEU A 154 3.88 8.66 -2.64
N GLY A 155 4.97 8.21 -3.23
CA GLY A 155 4.96 7.66 -4.58
C GLY A 155 6.35 7.41 -5.14
N TYR A 156 6.39 6.95 -6.38
CA TYR A 156 7.62 6.67 -7.10
C TYR A 156 7.52 7.07 -8.57
N ARG A 157 8.64 7.08 -9.23
CA ARG A 157 8.76 7.25 -10.69
C ARG A 157 10.06 6.66 -11.20
N CYS A 158 10.14 6.46 -12.51
CA CYS A 158 11.37 6.14 -13.21
C CYS A 158 11.78 7.30 -14.14
N THR A 159 13.08 7.55 -14.21
CA THR A 159 13.65 8.56 -15.11
C THR A 159 14.64 7.88 -16.04
N PRO A 160 14.42 7.91 -17.37
CA PRO A 160 15.37 7.36 -18.32
C PRO A 160 16.75 8.02 -18.20
N LEU A 161 17.80 7.24 -18.45
CA LEU A 161 19.18 7.72 -18.53
C LEU A 161 19.61 7.85 -19.99
N ASP A 162 20.47 8.83 -20.27
CA ASP A 162 21.16 8.91 -21.55
C ASP A 162 22.05 7.66 -21.73
N GLY A 163 21.84 6.96 -22.84
CA GLY A 163 22.58 5.72 -23.13
C GLY A 163 21.93 4.42 -22.62
N GLY A 164 20.71 4.48 -22.15
CA GLY A 164 19.91 3.33 -21.68
C GLY A 164 19.88 3.20 -20.16
N GLY A 165 18.96 2.38 -19.68
CA GLY A 165 18.72 2.21 -18.25
C GLY A 165 17.80 3.28 -17.66
N ARG A 166 17.42 3.12 -16.39
CA ARG A 166 16.54 4.03 -15.65
C ARG A 166 17.04 4.29 -14.24
N ILE A 167 16.65 5.44 -13.72
CA ILE A 167 16.74 5.78 -12.30
C ILE A 167 15.37 5.54 -11.68
N PHE A 168 15.32 4.74 -10.63
CA PHE A 168 14.14 4.59 -9.80
C PHE A 168 14.16 5.59 -8.67
N GLU A 169 13.10 6.35 -8.50
CA GLU A 169 13.00 7.40 -7.48
C GLU A 169 11.76 7.19 -6.60
N THR A 170 11.91 7.37 -5.30
CA THR A 170 10.82 7.36 -4.34
C THR A 170 10.69 8.73 -3.66
N VAL A 171 9.47 9.10 -3.31
CA VAL A 171 9.16 10.33 -2.56
C VAL A 171 8.38 9.97 -1.31
N GLY A 172 8.77 10.57 -0.20
CA GLY A 172 8.00 10.58 1.03
C GLY A 172 8.05 11.95 1.66
N ALA A 173 6.90 12.62 1.79
CA ALA A 173 6.79 13.95 2.37
C ALA A 173 5.52 14.12 3.20
N ASP A 174 5.57 15.03 4.17
CA ASP A 174 4.40 15.55 4.88
C ASP A 174 3.54 16.37 3.90
N PRO A 175 2.23 16.10 3.77
CA PRO A 175 1.37 16.77 2.81
C PRO A 175 0.98 18.20 3.23
N ILE A 176 1.25 18.60 4.48
CA ILE A 176 0.91 19.94 4.99
C ILE A 176 2.00 20.94 4.64
N THR A 177 3.25 20.55 4.91
CA THR A 177 4.42 21.43 4.69
C THR A 177 5.23 21.02 3.47
N TYR A 178 4.91 19.88 2.87
CA TYR A 178 5.69 19.24 1.81
C TYR A 178 7.18 19.19 2.16
N SER A 179 7.43 18.66 3.36
CA SER A 179 8.78 18.41 3.86
C SER A 179 9.02 16.92 4.00
N GLY A 180 10.20 16.45 3.60
CA GLY A 180 10.50 15.02 3.59
C GLY A 180 11.73 14.71 2.76
N THR A 181 11.67 13.63 1.96
CA THR A 181 12.80 13.20 1.13
C THR A 181 12.36 12.67 -0.22
N ARG A 182 13.20 12.92 -1.24
CA ARG A 182 13.24 12.12 -2.47
C ARG A 182 14.49 11.26 -2.42
N THR A 183 14.34 9.97 -2.64
CA THR A 183 15.46 9.04 -2.67
C THR A 183 15.63 8.51 -4.10
N VAL A 184 16.87 8.55 -4.57
CA VAL A 184 17.30 8.14 -5.92
C VAL A 184 18.02 6.82 -5.80
N HIS A 185 17.60 5.84 -6.58
CA HIS A 185 18.12 4.50 -6.58
C HIS A 185 18.55 4.07 -7.98
N THR A 186 19.49 3.15 -8.04
CA THR A 186 19.73 2.31 -9.21
C THR A 186 19.39 0.87 -8.83
N LEU A 187 18.73 0.17 -9.74
CA LEU A 187 18.49 -1.26 -9.66
C LEU A 187 19.43 -1.97 -10.62
N ARG A 188 19.91 -3.14 -10.25
CA ARG A 188 20.66 -4.05 -11.13
C ARG A 188 20.52 -5.47 -10.58
N ASP A 189 20.08 -6.39 -11.41
CA ASP A 189 19.95 -7.82 -11.08
C ASP A 189 19.23 -8.05 -9.73
N GLY A 190 18.12 -7.32 -9.50
CA GLY A 190 17.33 -7.38 -8.28
C GLY A 190 17.94 -6.68 -7.05
N ALA A 191 19.13 -6.08 -7.17
CA ALA A 191 19.76 -5.32 -6.09
C ALA A 191 19.54 -3.82 -6.25
N LEU A 192 18.86 -3.22 -5.27
CA LEU A 192 18.59 -1.78 -5.20
C LEU A 192 19.69 -1.06 -4.43
N THR A 193 20.34 -0.11 -5.06
CA THR A 193 21.34 0.73 -4.42
C THR A 193 20.87 2.17 -4.31
N THR A 194 20.79 2.70 -3.10
CA THR A 194 20.53 4.13 -2.88
C THR A 194 21.74 4.94 -3.32
N ARG A 195 21.53 5.86 -4.25
CA ARG A 195 22.58 6.75 -4.80
C ARG A 195 22.57 8.11 -4.13
N LYS A 196 21.38 8.62 -3.83
CA LYS A 196 21.24 9.96 -3.28
C LYS A 196 19.92 10.08 -2.52
N THR A 197 19.94 10.79 -1.41
CA THR A 197 18.75 11.28 -0.72
C THR A 197 18.73 12.82 -0.80
N ILE A 198 17.65 13.36 -1.33
CA ILE A 198 17.44 14.80 -1.52
C ILE A 198 16.44 15.25 -0.46
N PRO A 199 16.84 16.11 0.48
CA PRO A 199 15.91 16.66 1.46
C PRO A 199 14.92 17.60 0.76
N ILE A 200 13.67 17.51 1.17
CA ILE A 200 12.56 18.37 0.74
C ILE A 200 12.18 19.22 1.95
N THR A 201 12.19 20.54 1.81
CA THR A 201 11.86 21.45 2.92
C THR A 201 10.89 22.50 2.43
N ALA A 202 9.68 22.49 2.97
CA ALA A 202 8.62 23.49 2.74
C ALA A 202 8.43 23.85 1.25
N ARG A 203 8.25 22.83 0.40
CA ARG A 203 8.07 23.04 -1.03
C ARG A 203 6.61 23.25 -1.40
N PRO A 204 6.30 24.04 -2.43
CA PRO A 204 4.94 24.07 -2.97
C PRO A 204 4.58 22.70 -3.58
N VAL A 205 3.31 22.33 -3.53
CA VAL A 205 2.81 21.05 -4.07
C VAL A 205 3.18 20.82 -5.56
N THR A 206 3.38 21.91 -6.29
CA THR A 206 3.77 21.88 -7.71
C THR A 206 5.28 21.75 -7.95
N ASP A 207 6.09 21.68 -6.88
CA ASP A 207 7.54 21.54 -7.03
C ASP A 207 7.88 20.18 -7.68
N PRO A 208 8.67 20.14 -8.76
CA PRO A 208 9.04 18.89 -9.43
C PRO A 208 9.70 17.85 -8.51
N VAL A 209 10.31 18.28 -7.38
CA VAL A 209 10.90 17.38 -6.39
C VAL A 209 9.85 16.48 -5.73
N LEU A 210 8.58 16.87 -5.72
CA LEU A 210 7.46 16.11 -5.20
C LEU A 210 6.78 15.23 -6.27
N GLY A 211 7.11 15.40 -7.54
CA GLY A 211 6.47 14.68 -8.63
C GLY A 211 6.64 13.16 -8.52
N THR A 212 5.52 12.45 -8.65
CA THR A 212 5.43 10.99 -8.72
C THR A 212 4.69 10.61 -10.00
N ASP A 213 5.12 9.54 -10.63
CA ASP A 213 4.49 8.99 -11.83
C ASP A 213 4.89 7.52 -11.97
N ALA A 214 4.10 6.63 -11.38
CA ALA A 214 4.35 5.20 -11.46
C ALA A 214 4.29 4.67 -12.91
N ALA A 215 3.50 5.30 -13.78
CA ALA A 215 3.40 4.91 -15.18
C ALA A 215 4.70 5.16 -15.95
N SER A 216 5.56 6.07 -15.49
CA SER A 216 6.89 6.29 -16.08
C SER A 216 7.82 5.08 -15.95
N CYS A 217 7.49 4.11 -15.07
CA CYS A 217 8.21 2.87 -14.90
C CYS A 217 7.68 1.72 -15.79
N ALA A 218 6.64 1.94 -16.57
CA ALA A 218 6.09 0.87 -17.42
C ALA A 218 7.16 0.30 -18.35
N GLN A 219 7.12 -1.03 -18.57
CA GLN A 219 7.94 -1.69 -19.58
C GLN A 219 7.60 -1.08 -20.95
N THR A 220 8.60 -0.62 -21.67
CA THR A 220 8.45 -0.04 -23.00
C THR A 220 8.84 -1.06 -24.05
N GLY A 221 7.91 -1.40 -24.93
CA GLY A 221 8.23 -2.10 -26.18
C GLY A 221 8.19 -3.62 -26.11
N SER A 222 7.12 -4.18 -25.59
CA SER A 222 6.68 -5.53 -25.96
C SER A 222 5.60 -5.45 -27.03
#